data_8e3eb8d6b16637f2fa94f6ce4f9807d3
#
_entry.id   8e3eb8d6b16637f2fa94f6ce4f9807d3
#
_cell.length_a   1.000
_cell.length_b   1.000
_cell.length_c   1.000
_cell.angle_alpha   90.00
_cell.angle_beta   90.00
_cell.angle_gamma   90.00
#
_symmetry.space_group_name_H-M   'P 1'
#
loop_
_entity.id
_entity.type
_entity.pdbx_description
1 polymer ?
#
loop_
_entity_poly.entity_id
_entity_poly.type
_entity_poly.pdbx_seq_one_letter_code
_entity_poly.pdbx_strand_id
1 'polypeptide(L)'
;MERPFVVCHMLTSLDGKIDGTFFGVPETVPAIKAYGELRSFYGCQATLYGTTTMLGGYAEGKVGQLPTVMSTPPRADWVNPTGKAMGNFIVAVDPQGQLAYSGLSIEKKGRPAAHVIEALTEQVAPEYLSYLQNQGVSYLFAGEKRLNCTLLLEKLHRLFGINKLMLAG
;
A
#
# COMPACT_ATOMS: atom_id res chain seq x y z
N MET A 1 -21.78 7.08 -1.23
CA MET A 1 -20.62 7.15 -0.34
C MET A 1 -19.44 7.71 -1.12
N GLU A 2 -18.68 8.61 -0.52
CA GLU A 2 -17.56 9.27 -1.22
C GLU A 2 -16.34 8.36 -1.29
N ARG A 3 -15.68 8.38 -2.45
CA ARG A 3 -14.50 7.56 -2.76
C ARG A 3 -13.44 8.42 -3.44
N PRO A 4 -12.15 8.10 -3.32
CA PRO A 4 -11.12 8.82 -4.06
C PRO A 4 -11.30 8.68 -5.57
N PHE A 5 -10.86 9.69 -6.31
CA PHE A 5 -10.61 9.55 -7.74
C PHE A 5 -9.40 8.63 -7.93
N VAL A 6 -9.56 7.57 -8.72
CA VAL A 6 -8.51 6.57 -8.93
C VAL A 6 -7.84 6.76 -10.28
N VAL A 7 -6.53 6.96 -10.25
CA VAL A 7 -5.67 6.98 -11.44
C VAL A 7 -5.03 5.61 -11.59
N CYS A 8 -5.36 4.86 -12.63
CA CYS A 8 -4.64 3.64 -12.98
C CYS A 8 -3.40 4.02 -13.81
N HIS A 9 -2.21 3.82 -13.24
CA HIS A 9 -0.94 4.24 -13.83
C HIS A 9 0.00 3.05 -13.96
N MET A 10 0.10 2.53 -15.18
CA MET A 10 0.84 1.31 -15.50
C MET A 10 1.82 1.56 -16.65
N LEU A 11 3.02 0.99 -16.54
CA LEU A 11 3.94 0.86 -17.66
C LEU A 11 3.80 -0.56 -18.22
N THR A 12 3.47 -0.65 -19.51
CA THR A 12 3.25 -1.94 -20.16
C THR A 12 4.06 -2.04 -21.46
N SER A 13 4.41 -3.26 -21.85
CA SER A 13 4.83 -3.55 -23.22
C SER A 13 3.65 -3.43 -24.17
N LEU A 14 3.90 -3.44 -25.50
CA LEU A 14 2.86 -3.37 -26.53
C LEU A 14 1.89 -4.57 -26.49
N ASP A 15 2.35 -5.72 -26.02
CA ASP A 15 1.54 -6.93 -25.83
C ASP A 15 0.90 -7.01 -24.42
N GLY A 16 0.92 -5.89 -23.66
CA GLY A 16 0.22 -5.75 -22.40
C GLY A 16 0.90 -6.37 -21.17
N LYS A 17 2.18 -6.77 -21.26
CA LYS A 17 2.93 -7.26 -20.11
C LYS A 17 3.31 -6.10 -19.20
N ILE A 18 3.12 -6.30 -17.90
CA ILE A 18 3.46 -5.35 -16.83
C ILE A 18 4.76 -5.72 -16.10
N ASP A 19 5.37 -6.83 -16.48
CA ASP A 19 6.64 -7.31 -15.93
C ASP A 19 7.42 -8.04 -17.03
N GLY A 20 8.75 -8.09 -16.90
CA GLY A 20 9.62 -8.80 -17.82
C GLY A 20 10.96 -8.13 -18.07
N THR A 21 11.78 -8.80 -18.89
CA THR A 21 13.14 -8.35 -19.23
C THR A 21 13.19 -7.00 -19.96
N PHE A 22 12.07 -6.57 -20.57
CA PHE A 22 11.99 -5.30 -21.29
C PHE A 22 12.26 -4.07 -20.40
N PHE A 23 12.02 -4.16 -19.09
CA PHE A 23 12.36 -3.08 -18.17
C PHE A 23 13.88 -2.82 -18.05
N GLY A 24 14.71 -3.81 -18.37
CA GLY A 24 16.17 -3.72 -18.29
C GLY A 24 16.86 -3.27 -19.58
N VAL A 25 16.14 -3.01 -20.67
CA VAL A 25 16.74 -2.61 -21.94
C VAL A 25 16.84 -1.09 -22.06
N PRO A 26 17.90 -0.54 -22.71
CA PRO A 26 18.11 0.90 -22.84
C PRO A 26 16.95 1.64 -23.50
N GLU A 27 16.25 1.00 -24.43
CA GLU A 27 15.13 1.56 -25.17
C GLU A 27 13.92 1.88 -24.27
N THR A 28 13.83 1.26 -23.10
CA THR A 28 12.73 1.49 -22.13
C THR A 28 13.01 2.72 -21.24
N VAL A 29 14.23 3.19 -21.16
CA VAL A 29 14.61 4.32 -20.27
C VAL A 29 13.76 5.58 -20.49
N PRO A 30 13.46 6.04 -21.70
CA PRO A 30 12.57 7.18 -21.91
C PRO A 30 11.16 6.96 -21.38
N ALA A 31 10.62 5.74 -21.54
CA ALA A 31 9.29 5.38 -21.03
C ALA A 31 9.26 5.33 -19.49
N ILE A 32 10.29 4.80 -18.84
CA ILE A 32 10.44 4.82 -17.38
C ILE A 32 10.52 6.25 -16.84
N LYS A 33 11.25 7.14 -17.54
CA LYS A 33 11.32 8.56 -17.18
C LYS A 33 9.95 9.23 -17.28
N ALA A 34 9.26 9.06 -18.41
CA ALA A 34 7.90 9.58 -18.62
C ALA A 34 6.91 9.03 -17.57
N TYR A 35 7.02 7.75 -17.22
CA TYR A 35 6.23 7.14 -16.13
C TYR A 35 6.43 7.89 -14.80
N GLY A 36 7.68 8.21 -14.45
CA GLY A 36 7.99 8.98 -13.24
C GLY A 36 7.44 10.41 -13.27
N GLU A 37 7.53 11.10 -14.41
CA GLU A 37 7.02 12.46 -14.60
C GLU A 37 5.49 12.51 -14.52
N LEU A 38 4.80 11.59 -15.18
CA LEU A 38 3.33 11.47 -15.13
C LEU A 38 2.85 11.17 -13.71
N ARG A 39 3.56 10.33 -12.95
CA ARG A 39 3.26 10.08 -11.57
C ARG A 39 3.23 11.37 -10.73
N SER A 40 4.23 12.22 -10.92
CA SER A 40 4.30 13.51 -10.23
C SER A 40 3.21 14.48 -10.71
N PHE A 41 2.91 14.49 -11.99
CA PHE A 41 1.84 15.32 -12.58
C PHE A 41 0.47 15.06 -11.96
N TYR A 42 0.11 13.80 -11.70
CA TYR A 42 -1.19 13.47 -11.12
C TYR A 42 -1.34 13.91 -9.66
N GLY A 43 -0.26 14.09 -8.91
CA GLY A 43 -0.27 14.60 -7.53
C GLY A 43 -1.20 13.79 -6.61
N CYS A 44 -1.14 12.45 -6.67
CA CYS A 44 -1.96 11.59 -5.83
C CYS A 44 -1.44 11.58 -4.39
N GLN A 45 -2.35 11.66 -3.42
CA GLN A 45 -2.04 11.59 -1.98
C GLN A 45 -1.61 10.19 -1.55
N ALA A 46 -2.04 9.18 -2.29
CA ALA A 46 -1.72 7.78 -1.99
C ALA A 46 -1.37 6.99 -3.25
N THR A 47 -0.52 5.98 -3.09
CA THR A 47 -0.30 4.95 -4.12
C THR A 47 -0.66 3.59 -3.54
N LEU A 48 -1.48 2.84 -4.26
CA LEU A 48 -1.88 1.50 -3.91
C LEU A 48 -1.06 0.49 -4.69
N TYR A 49 -0.44 -0.45 -3.96
CA TYR A 49 0.35 -1.55 -4.48
C TYR A 49 -0.17 -2.90 -3.99
N GLY A 50 -0.07 -3.91 -4.83
CA GLY A 50 -0.26 -5.30 -4.44
C GLY A 50 0.94 -5.86 -3.68
N THR A 51 0.74 -7.01 -2.99
CA THR A 51 1.76 -7.70 -2.19
C THR A 51 3.05 -7.96 -2.98
N THR A 52 2.96 -8.38 -4.25
CA THR A 52 4.13 -8.65 -5.11
C THR A 52 4.99 -7.40 -5.28
N THR A 53 4.38 -6.26 -5.59
CA THR A 53 5.10 -4.99 -5.75
C THR A 53 5.69 -4.52 -4.43
N MET A 54 4.96 -4.70 -3.32
CA MET A 54 5.48 -4.38 -1.99
C MET A 54 6.73 -5.19 -1.66
N LEU A 55 6.72 -6.49 -1.90
CA LEU A 55 7.88 -7.38 -1.73
C LEU A 55 9.04 -7.07 -2.69
N GLY A 56 8.74 -6.48 -3.85
CA GLY A 56 9.72 -6.08 -4.87
C GLY A 56 10.54 -4.83 -4.53
N GLY A 57 10.42 -4.29 -3.29
CA GLY A 57 11.28 -3.21 -2.85
C GLY A 57 10.63 -2.11 -2.01
N TYR A 58 9.46 -2.36 -1.41
CA TYR A 58 8.80 -1.43 -0.47
C TYR A 58 8.76 -1.98 0.94
N ALA A 59 8.38 -3.23 1.12
CA ALA A 59 8.41 -3.93 2.39
C ALA A 59 9.80 -4.52 2.67
N GLU A 60 10.08 -4.82 3.95
CA GLU A 60 11.33 -5.48 4.38
C GLU A 60 11.35 -7.00 4.04
N GLY A 61 10.33 -7.47 3.35
CA GLY A 61 10.12 -8.87 3.03
C GLY A 61 8.84 -9.41 3.64
N LYS A 62 8.79 -10.71 3.90
CA LYS A 62 7.68 -11.33 4.63
C LYS A 62 7.96 -11.34 6.12
N VAL A 63 6.90 -11.13 6.90
CA VAL A 63 6.97 -11.26 8.35
C VAL A 63 7.36 -12.70 8.72
N GLY A 64 8.27 -12.84 9.66
CA GLY A 64 8.64 -14.16 10.21
C GLY A 64 7.64 -14.69 11.22
N GLN A 65 8.07 -15.61 12.07
CA GLN A 65 7.24 -16.11 13.17
C GLN A 65 6.96 -14.97 14.16
N LEU A 66 5.70 -14.63 14.32
CA LEU A 66 5.28 -13.62 15.28
C LEU A 66 5.13 -14.24 16.68
N PRO A 67 5.52 -13.52 17.74
CA PRO A 67 5.31 -14.00 19.09
C PRO A 67 3.82 -14.08 19.41
N THR A 68 3.41 -15.10 20.14
CA THR A 68 2.06 -15.17 20.71
C THR A 68 1.82 -13.98 21.61
N VAL A 69 0.71 -13.26 21.40
CA VAL A 69 0.35 -12.10 22.18
C VAL A 69 -0.65 -12.48 23.29
N MET A 70 -0.43 -11.94 24.48
CA MET A 70 -1.33 -12.19 25.62
C MET A 70 -2.66 -11.42 25.48
N SER A 71 -2.65 -10.31 24.74
CA SER A 71 -3.83 -9.50 24.43
C SER A 71 -3.78 -9.11 22.96
N THR A 72 -4.82 -9.46 22.25
CA THR A 72 -4.94 -9.11 20.81
C THR A 72 -5.71 -7.80 20.65
N PRO A 73 -5.30 -6.93 19.72
CA PRO A 73 -6.10 -5.75 19.36
C PRO A 73 -7.50 -6.17 18.88
N PRO A 74 -8.51 -5.33 19.10
CA PRO A 74 -9.83 -5.57 18.53
C PRO A 74 -9.75 -5.64 17.01
N ARG A 75 -10.58 -6.48 16.40
CA ARG A 75 -10.71 -6.55 14.92
C ARG A 75 -11.49 -5.34 14.41
N ALA A 76 -10.82 -4.22 14.38
CA ALA A 76 -11.34 -2.93 13.91
C ALA A 76 -10.26 -2.18 13.17
N ASP A 77 -10.66 -1.26 12.29
CA ASP A 77 -9.72 -0.37 11.62
C ASP A 77 -8.90 0.40 12.65
N TRP A 78 -7.59 0.51 12.43
CA TRP A 78 -6.71 1.26 13.29
C TRP A 78 -5.92 2.30 12.49
N VAL A 79 -6.01 3.56 12.93
CA VAL A 79 -5.36 4.71 12.30
C VAL A 79 -4.32 5.28 13.24
N ASN A 80 -3.06 5.27 12.84
CA ASN A 80 -2.00 5.97 13.54
C ASN A 80 -2.11 7.48 13.27
N PRO A 81 -2.36 8.33 14.30
CA PRO A 81 -2.51 9.77 14.10
C PRO A 81 -1.27 10.45 13.49
N THR A 82 -0.08 10.02 13.94
CA THR A 82 1.20 10.54 13.42
C THR A 82 1.37 10.20 11.94
N GLY A 83 1.09 8.95 11.58
CA GLY A 83 1.13 8.51 10.17
C GLY A 83 0.09 9.22 9.31
N LYS A 84 -1.14 9.37 9.80
CA LYS A 84 -2.18 10.12 9.10
C LYS A 84 -1.80 11.58 8.84
N ALA A 85 -1.13 12.23 9.79
CA ALA A 85 -0.69 13.63 9.66
C ALA A 85 0.37 13.83 8.57
N MET A 86 1.05 12.78 8.09
CA MET A 86 2.02 12.88 7.00
C MET A 86 1.37 13.28 5.67
N GLY A 87 0.09 12.98 5.45
CA GLY A 87 -0.65 13.37 4.25
C GLY A 87 -0.21 12.71 2.94
N ASN A 88 0.76 11.79 2.99
CA ASN A 88 1.26 11.01 1.87
C ASN A 88 1.29 9.53 2.26
N PHE A 89 0.74 8.64 1.42
CA PHE A 89 0.44 7.28 1.80
C PHE A 89 0.89 6.23 0.78
N ILE A 90 1.30 5.08 1.28
CA ILE A 90 1.38 3.82 0.53
C ILE A 90 0.30 2.91 1.09
N VAL A 91 -0.61 2.46 0.23
CA VAL A 91 -1.63 1.46 0.58
C VAL A 91 -1.15 0.12 0.09
N ALA A 92 -0.86 -0.79 1.00
CA ALA A 92 -0.44 -2.15 0.71
C ALA A 92 -1.67 -3.07 0.71
N VAL A 93 -1.97 -3.69 -0.44
CA VAL A 93 -3.01 -4.71 -0.53
C VAL A 93 -2.40 -6.04 -0.11
N ASP A 94 -2.59 -6.39 1.15
CA ASP A 94 -2.08 -7.62 1.78
C ASP A 94 -3.17 -8.37 2.56
N PRO A 95 -4.11 -9.00 1.85
CA PRO A 95 -5.32 -9.56 2.47
C PRO A 95 -5.07 -10.53 3.63
N GLN A 96 -3.91 -11.19 3.65
CA GLN A 96 -3.57 -12.21 4.64
C GLN A 96 -2.58 -11.70 5.72
N GLY A 97 -2.02 -10.51 5.58
CA GLY A 97 -1.07 -9.96 6.53
C GLY A 97 0.26 -10.70 6.55
N GLN A 98 1.06 -10.55 5.51
CA GLN A 98 2.35 -11.23 5.38
C GLN A 98 3.56 -10.29 5.22
N LEU A 99 3.33 -8.98 5.05
CA LEU A 99 4.39 -8.03 4.79
C LEU A 99 5.08 -7.56 6.08
N ALA A 100 6.39 -7.39 6.02
CA ALA A 100 7.20 -6.90 7.13
C ALA A 100 7.61 -5.42 6.93
N TYR A 101 7.63 -4.68 8.03
CA TYR A 101 7.97 -3.25 8.07
C TYR A 101 8.93 -2.96 9.21
N SER A 102 9.79 -1.96 9.02
CA SER A 102 10.73 -1.44 10.03
C SER A 102 10.25 -0.15 10.69
N GLY A 103 9.03 0.30 10.40
CA GLY A 103 8.43 1.50 10.97
C GLY A 103 7.16 1.92 10.24
N LEU A 104 6.61 3.07 10.65
CA LEU A 104 5.32 3.58 10.19
C LEU A 104 5.30 4.10 8.75
N SER A 105 6.46 4.32 8.13
CA SER A 105 6.59 4.94 6.81
C SER A 105 7.69 4.30 5.99
N ILE A 106 7.57 4.47 4.68
CA ILE A 106 8.56 4.03 3.68
C ILE A 106 9.15 5.27 3.00
N GLU A 107 10.47 5.31 2.92
CA GLU A 107 11.20 6.33 2.18
C GLU A 107 11.74 5.77 0.86
N LYS A 108 11.59 6.50 -0.22
CA LYS A 108 12.15 6.18 -1.53
C LYS A 108 12.87 7.39 -2.11
N LYS A 109 14.03 7.15 -2.69
CA LYS A 109 14.83 8.23 -3.31
C LYS A 109 13.98 9.07 -4.27
N GLY A 110 13.99 10.39 -4.05
CA GLY A 110 13.25 11.34 -4.89
C GLY A 110 11.74 11.39 -4.63
N ARG A 111 11.26 10.82 -3.52
CA ARG A 111 9.87 10.90 -3.09
C ARG A 111 9.78 11.27 -1.62
N PRO A 112 8.74 12.00 -1.20
CA PRO A 112 8.51 12.23 0.23
C PRO A 112 8.22 10.89 0.94
N ALA A 113 8.57 10.81 2.22
CA ALA A 113 8.21 9.68 3.06
C ALA A 113 6.69 9.46 3.03
N ALA A 114 6.26 8.21 2.96
CA ALA A 114 4.86 7.85 2.86
C ALA A 114 4.47 6.91 3.99
N HIS A 115 3.41 7.26 4.72
CA HIS A 115 2.85 6.40 5.75
C HIS A 115 2.23 5.14 5.14
N VAL A 116 2.48 3.99 5.77
CA VAL A 116 1.93 2.71 5.31
C VAL A 116 0.55 2.47 5.88
N ILE A 117 -0.37 2.09 5.00
CA ILE A 117 -1.72 1.62 5.34
C ILE A 117 -1.90 0.21 4.79
N GLU A 118 -2.10 -0.76 5.67
CA GLU A 118 -2.38 -2.15 5.30
C GLU A 118 -3.87 -2.36 5.01
N ALA A 119 -4.19 -2.89 3.84
CA ALA A 119 -5.54 -3.30 3.47
C ALA A 119 -5.69 -4.82 3.66
N LEU A 120 -6.35 -5.19 4.74
CA LEU A 120 -6.47 -6.55 5.25
C LEU A 120 -7.87 -7.14 5.02
N THR A 121 -7.98 -8.46 5.17
CA THR A 121 -9.26 -9.16 5.34
C THR A 121 -9.36 -9.73 6.76
N GLU A 122 -10.55 -10.25 7.11
CA GLU A 122 -10.78 -10.89 8.42
C GLU A 122 -9.98 -12.19 8.62
N GLN A 123 -9.24 -12.65 7.59
CA GLN A 123 -8.40 -13.84 7.68
C GLN A 123 -7.02 -13.59 8.32
N VAL A 124 -6.67 -12.33 8.55
CA VAL A 124 -5.37 -11.96 9.15
C VAL A 124 -5.24 -12.51 10.57
N ALA A 125 -4.04 -12.99 10.91
CA ALA A 125 -3.75 -13.46 12.26
C ALA A 125 -3.76 -12.30 13.27
N PRO A 126 -4.32 -12.49 14.47
CA PRO A 126 -4.38 -11.43 15.49
C PRO A 126 -3.00 -10.93 15.92
N GLU A 127 -1.99 -11.79 15.90
CA GLU A 127 -0.60 -11.43 16.18
C GLU A 127 -0.05 -10.40 15.19
N TYR A 128 -0.51 -10.47 13.95
CA TYR A 128 -0.10 -9.52 12.92
C TYR A 128 -0.66 -8.11 13.17
N LEU A 129 -1.87 -7.99 13.71
CA LEU A 129 -2.43 -6.69 14.12
C LEU A 129 -1.59 -6.03 15.21
N SER A 130 -1.17 -6.81 16.21
CA SER A 130 -0.26 -6.34 17.25
C SER A 130 1.10 -5.91 16.68
N TYR A 131 1.62 -6.70 15.75
CA TYR A 131 2.85 -6.36 15.05
C TYR A 131 2.74 -5.03 14.30
N LEU A 132 1.69 -4.81 13.51
CA LEU A 132 1.46 -3.57 12.78
C LEU A 132 1.35 -2.36 13.71
N GLN A 133 0.63 -2.48 14.83
CA GLN A 133 0.53 -1.41 15.82
C GLN A 133 1.89 -1.07 16.44
N ASN A 134 2.72 -2.08 16.74
CA ASN A 134 4.07 -1.89 17.27
C ASN A 134 4.99 -1.20 16.26
N GLN A 135 4.81 -1.46 14.96
CA GLN A 135 5.52 -0.74 13.88
C GLN A 135 4.91 0.65 13.59
N GLY A 136 3.76 0.96 14.16
CA GLY A 136 3.04 2.19 13.87
C GLY A 136 2.34 2.22 12.52
N VAL A 137 2.20 1.08 11.84
CA VAL A 137 1.55 0.92 10.52
C VAL A 137 0.04 0.88 10.70
N SER A 138 -0.68 1.79 10.04
CA SER A 138 -2.14 1.78 10.04
C SER A 138 -2.69 0.60 9.26
N TYR A 139 -3.87 0.12 9.65
CA TYR A 139 -4.55 -0.94 8.89
C TYR A 139 -6.05 -0.76 8.89
N LEU A 140 -6.68 -1.33 7.88
CA LEU A 140 -8.13 -1.36 7.74
C LEU A 140 -8.59 -2.71 7.16
N PHE A 141 -9.74 -3.14 7.62
CA PHE A 141 -10.39 -4.35 7.12
C PHE A 141 -11.30 -4.01 5.93
N ALA A 142 -11.06 -4.64 4.81
CA ALA A 142 -11.82 -4.39 3.59
C ALA A 142 -12.37 -5.69 2.98
N GLY A 143 -12.96 -6.53 3.81
CA GLY A 143 -13.64 -7.76 3.40
C GLY A 143 -13.36 -8.94 4.33
N GLU A 144 -14.20 -9.97 4.25
CA GLU A 144 -14.08 -11.17 5.09
C GLU A 144 -12.98 -12.12 4.58
N LYS A 145 -13.13 -12.62 3.35
CA LYS A 145 -12.22 -13.59 2.71
C LYS A 145 -11.51 -13.02 1.50
N ARG A 146 -12.14 -12.08 0.84
CA ARG A 146 -11.62 -11.39 -0.35
C ARG A 146 -11.76 -9.90 -0.15
N LEU A 147 -10.82 -9.16 -0.73
CA LEU A 147 -10.87 -7.71 -0.65
C LEU A 147 -12.10 -7.17 -1.38
N ASN A 148 -12.85 -6.31 -0.71
CA ASN A 148 -13.91 -5.49 -1.28
C ASN A 148 -13.33 -4.12 -1.65
N CYS A 149 -13.01 -3.92 -2.93
CA CYS A 149 -12.38 -2.69 -3.40
C CYS A 149 -13.24 -1.44 -3.16
N THR A 150 -14.56 -1.56 -3.21
CA THR A 150 -15.47 -0.45 -2.92
C THR A 150 -15.34 -0.02 -1.47
N LEU A 151 -15.42 -0.97 -0.54
CA LEU A 151 -15.26 -0.71 0.90
C LEU A 151 -13.87 -0.16 1.23
N LEU A 152 -12.81 -0.69 0.57
CA LEU A 152 -11.45 -0.18 0.73
C LEU A 152 -11.37 1.30 0.37
N LEU A 153 -11.85 1.68 -0.80
CA LEU A 153 -11.79 3.07 -1.27
C LEU A 153 -12.60 4.01 -0.38
N GLU A 154 -13.78 3.61 0.06
CA GLU A 154 -14.60 4.38 1.00
C GLU A 154 -13.89 4.61 2.34
N LYS A 155 -13.26 3.58 2.90
CA LYS A 155 -12.49 3.69 4.15
C LYS A 155 -11.24 4.55 3.98
N LEU A 156 -10.51 4.44 2.89
CA LEU A 156 -9.35 5.29 2.60
C LEU A 156 -9.75 6.77 2.54
N HIS A 157 -10.85 7.09 1.87
CA HIS A 157 -11.38 8.46 1.84
C HIS A 157 -11.79 8.92 3.24
N ARG A 158 -12.65 8.17 3.92
CA ARG A 158 -13.24 8.56 5.21
C ARG A 158 -12.21 8.65 6.33
N LEU A 159 -11.28 7.67 6.44
CA LEU A 159 -10.36 7.57 7.57
C LEU A 159 -9.09 8.40 7.37
N PHE A 160 -8.61 8.53 6.14
CA PHE A 160 -7.35 9.19 5.83
C PHE A 160 -7.49 10.48 5.03
N GLY A 161 -8.70 10.82 4.55
CA GLY A 161 -8.92 12.00 3.72
C GLY A 161 -8.32 11.90 2.32
N ILE A 162 -8.09 10.67 1.83
CA ILE A 162 -7.53 10.45 0.50
C ILE A 162 -8.59 10.77 -0.55
N ASN A 163 -8.36 11.80 -1.36
CA ASN A 163 -9.25 12.24 -2.44
C ASN A 163 -8.78 11.76 -3.81
N LYS A 164 -7.48 11.51 -3.97
CA LYS A 164 -6.88 11.03 -5.20
C LYS A 164 -5.87 9.92 -4.91
N LEU A 165 -6.11 8.76 -5.49
CA LEU A 165 -5.34 7.52 -5.32
C LEU A 165 -4.74 7.08 -6.64
N MET A 166 -3.47 6.70 -6.66
CA MET A 166 -2.84 6.05 -7.79
C MET A 166 -2.82 4.53 -7.58
N LEU A 167 -3.39 3.79 -8.50
CA LEU A 167 -3.19 2.34 -8.61
C LEU A 167 -1.99 2.11 -9.52
N ALA A 168 -0.92 1.54 -8.97
CA ALA A 168 0.31 1.26 -9.67
C ALA A 168 0.86 -0.12 -9.30
N GLY A 169 1.59 -0.76 -10.18
CA GLY A 169 2.19 -2.09 -9.96
C GLY A 169 3.21 -2.41 -11.01
#